data_dbc6d0df9e2236c9699603de19ce30ba
#
_entry.id   dbc6d0df9e2236c9699603de19ce30ba
#
_cell.length_a   1.000
_cell.length_b   1.000
_cell.length_c   1.000
_cell.angle_alpha   90.00
_cell.angle_beta   90.00
_cell.angle_gamma   90.00
#
_symmetry.space_group_name_H-M   'P 1'
#
loop_
_entity.id
_entity.type
_entity.pdbx_description
1 polymer ?
#
loop_
_entity_poly.entity_id
_entity_poly.type
_entity_poly.pdbx_seq_one_letter_code
_entity_poly.pdbx_strand_id
1 'polypeptide(L)'
;MKPLGGGLLERADLCFRFLQRHPYVVPIPGIRAKKEADEIIDLYRNPEPLSEVDLKDIENSRSALGEKFCHRCEYCMPCEQGVQIPSVLMFQAAAKRLSREGVKGWIGKAMESVGQCIECGECGQKCPYNLPISDLLKENLALYNQYARS
;
A
#
# COMPACT_ATOMS: atom_id res chain seq x y z
N MET A 1 16.85 -1.80 2.13
CA MET A 1 15.72 -1.07 1.51
C MET A 1 14.48 -1.94 1.54
N LYS A 2 13.31 -1.37 1.82
CA LYS A 2 12.02 -2.10 1.83
C LYS A 2 11.07 -1.41 0.83
N PRO A 3 11.21 -1.63 -0.47
CA PRO A 3 10.55 -0.85 -1.52
C PRO A 3 9.03 -0.95 -1.48
N LEU A 4 8.48 -2.07 -1.05
CA LEU A 4 7.04 -2.26 -0.80
C LEU A 4 6.75 -2.36 0.70
N GLY A 5 7.52 -1.65 1.52
CA GLY A 5 7.53 -1.70 2.99
C GLY A 5 6.22 -2.14 3.61
N GLY A 6 6.30 -3.00 4.60
CA GLY A 6 5.15 -3.65 5.22
C GLY A 6 5.07 -5.14 4.91
N GLY A 7 6.15 -5.74 4.39
CA GLY A 7 6.34 -7.18 4.37
C GLY A 7 5.69 -7.94 3.22
N LEU A 8 5.22 -7.26 2.18
CA LEU A 8 4.77 -7.96 0.96
C LEU A 8 5.96 -8.41 0.12
N LEU A 9 6.96 -7.55 -0.03
CA LEU A 9 8.19 -7.87 -0.72
C LEU A 9 9.35 -7.11 -0.08
N GLU A 10 10.24 -7.80 0.59
CA GLU A 10 11.43 -7.19 1.22
C GLU A 10 12.66 -7.22 0.29
N ARG A 11 12.52 -7.78 -0.91
CA ARG A 11 13.58 -7.93 -1.91
C ARG A 11 13.63 -6.73 -2.84
N ALA A 12 14.58 -5.82 -2.59
CA ALA A 12 14.83 -4.66 -3.46
C ALA A 12 15.28 -5.08 -4.86
N ASP A 13 16.15 -6.10 -4.93
CA ASP A 13 16.63 -6.71 -6.16
C ASP A 13 15.51 -7.16 -7.09
N LEU A 14 14.51 -7.85 -6.53
CA LEU A 14 13.37 -8.35 -7.28
C LEU A 14 12.51 -7.20 -7.84
N CYS A 15 12.26 -6.17 -7.04
CA CYS A 15 11.51 -5.00 -7.47
C CYS A 15 12.23 -4.25 -8.60
N PHE A 16 13.57 -4.10 -8.49
CA PHE A 16 14.38 -3.46 -9.53
C PHE A 16 14.38 -4.25 -10.82
N ARG A 17 14.67 -5.54 -10.77
CA ARG A 17 14.66 -6.43 -11.94
C ARG A 17 13.29 -6.50 -12.61
N PHE A 18 12.21 -6.45 -11.83
CA PHE A 18 10.86 -6.35 -12.38
C PHE A 18 10.66 -5.05 -13.17
N LEU A 19 11.07 -3.90 -12.61
CA LEU A 19 10.93 -2.59 -13.26
C LEU A 19 11.85 -2.46 -14.50
N GLN A 20 13.03 -3.03 -14.47
CA GLN A 20 13.97 -3.04 -15.62
C GLN A 20 13.42 -3.76 -16.86
N ARG A 21 12.40 -4.60 -16.71
CA ARG A 21 11.68 -5.19 -17.88
C ARG A 21 10.87 -4.16 -18.67
N HIS A 22 10.65 -3.00 -18.13
CA HIS A 22 9.85 -1.94 -18.73
C HIS A 22 10.80 -0.81 -19.20
N PRO A 23 11.14 -0.73 -20.50
CA PRO A 23 12.20 0.17 -20.99
C PRO A 23 11.89 1.66 -20.81
N TYR A 24 10.64 2.00 -20.56
CA TYR A 24 10.19 3.39 -20.33
C TYR A 24 10.03 3.75 -18.84
N VAL A 25 10.39 2.85 -17.93
CA VAL A 25 10.28 3.08 -16.48
C VAL A 25 11.68 3.28 -15.90
N VAL A 26 11.90 4.44 -15.30
CA VAL A 26 13.09 4.74 -14.52
C VAL A 26 12.72 4.74 -13.04
N PRO A 27 13.12 3.73 -12.26
CA PRO A 27 12.85 3.70 -10.83
C PRO A 27 13.69 4.76 -10.10
N ILE A 28 13.05 5.50 -9.19
CA ILE A 28 13.70 6.48 -8.32
C ILE A 28 13.64 5.95 -6.88
N PRO A 29 14.63 5.16 -6.43
CA PRO A 29 14.63 4.60 -5.08
C PRO A 29 14.96 5.64 -4.02
N GLY A 30 14.32 5.51 -2.85
CA GLY A 30 14.76 6.23 -1.66
C GLY A 30 16.02 5.56 -1.07
N ILE A 31 17.10 6.31 -0.93
CA ILE A 31 18.39 5.85 -0.38
C ILE A 31 18.62 6.53 0.96
N ARG A 32 18.89 5.76 2.03
CA ARG A 32 19.18 6.25 3.37
C ARG A 32 20.61 5.96 3.84
N ALA A 33 21.24 4.96 3.24
CA ALA A 33 22.59 4.52 3.62
C ALA A 33 23.42 4.19 2.39
N LYS A 34 24.76 4.33 2.53
CA LYS A 34 25.71 4.02 1.44
C LYS A 34 25.52 2.60 0.89
N LYS A 35 25.29 1.62 1.78
CA LYS A 35 25.06 0.23 1.38
C LYS A 35 23.87 0.08 0.41
N GLU A 36 22.80 0.83 0.63
CA GLU A 36 21.63 0.81 -0.26
C GLU A 36 21.96 1.41 -1.64
N ALA A 37 22.79 2.46 -1.66
CA ALA A 37 23.28 3.03 -2.92
C ALA A 37 24.15 2.04 -3.69
N ASP A 38 25.10 1.39 -3.02
CA ASP A 38 25.98 0.39 -3.61
C ASP A 38 25.16 -0.78 -4.19
N GLU A 39 24.13 -1.28 -3.48
CA GLU A 39 23.20 -2.32 -3.95
C GLU A 39 22.48 -1.90 -5.24
N ILE A 40 21.94 -0.68 -5.27
CA ILE A 40 21.23 -0.16 -6.45
C ILE A 40 22.18 -0.02 -7.65
N ILE A 41 23.38 0.52 -7.42
CA ILE A 41 24.40 0.67 -8.49
C ILE A 41 24.77 -0.71 -9.07
N ASP A 42 24.92 -1.72 -8.21
CA ASP A 42 25.23 -3.07 -8.66
C ASP A 42 24.10 -3.67 -9.51
N LEU A 43 22.84 -3.52 -9.10
CA LEU A 43 21.67 -3.96 -9.86
C LEU A 43 21.57 -3.30 -11.25
N TYR A 44 22.05 -2.05 -11.41
CA TYR A 44 22.10 -1.39 -12.71
C TYR A 44 23.29 -1.85 -13.56
N ARG A 45 24.45 -2.12 -12.94
CA ARG A 45 25.66 -2.56 -13.65
C ARG A 45 25.58 -4.01 -14.08
N ASN A 46 24.92 -4.84 -13.28
CA ASN A 46 24.82 -6.29 -13.46
C ASN A 46 23.33 -6.70 -13.55
N PRO A 47 22.61 -6.31 -14.62
CA PRO A 47 21.20 -6.65 -14.78
C PRO A 47 21.03 -8.15 -14.98
N GLU A 48 20.33 -8.81 -14.08
CA GLU A 48 19.97 -10.22 -14.18
C GLU A 48 18.49 -10.37 -14.53
N PRO A 49 18.12 -11.29 -15.42
CA PRO A 49 16.72 -11.57 -15.70
C PRO A 49 16.01 -12.17 -14.48
N LEU A 50 14.69 -12.02 -14.42
CA LEU A 50 13.90 -12.70 -13.40
C LEU A 50 13.93 -14.22 -13.62
N SER A 51 14.26 -14.96 -12.57
CA SER A 51 14.14 -16.42 -12.54
C SER A 51 12.68 -16.88 -12.39
N GLU A 52 12.42 -18.17 -12.59
CA GLU A 52 11.08 -18.75 -12.34
C GLU A 52 10.67 -18.60 -10.87
N VAL A 53 11.62 -18.68 -9.93
CA VAL A 53 11.37 -18.46 -8.51
C VAL A 53 10.96 -17.01 -8.27
N ASP A 54 11.64 -16.05 -8.88
CA ASP A 54 11.30 -14.62 -8.78
C ASP A 54 9.90 -14.33 -9.32
N LEU A 55 9.52 -14.93 -10.44
CA LEU A 55 8.18 -14.79 -11.01
C LEU A 55 7.10 -15.36 -10.07
N LYS A 56 7.38 -16.48 -9.42
CA LYS A 56 6.50 -17.07 -8.42
C LYS A 56 6.36 -16.19 -7.18
N ASP A 57 7.44 -15.58 -6.69
CA ASP A 57 7.42 -14.64 -5.57
C ASP A 57 6.59 -13.39 -5.89
N ILE A 58 6.69 -12.88 -7.13
CA ILE A 58 5.86 -11.77 -7.61
C ILE A 58 4.37 -12.17 -7.60
N GLU A 59 4.03 -13.36 -8.10
CA GLU A 59 2.66 -13.81 -8.17
C GLU A 59 2.06 -14.08 -6.78
N ASN A 60 2.83 -14.66 -5.88
CA ASN A 60 2.45 -14.81 -4.48
C ASN A 60 2.17 -13.44 -3.83
N SER A 61 2.99 -12.44 -4.14
CA SER A 61 2.80 -11.07 -3.63
C SER A 61 1.55 -10.42 -4.21
N ARG A 62 1.24 -10.62 -5.49
CA ARG A 62 0.01 -10.16 -6.13
C ARG A 62 -1.22 -10.78 -5.49
N SER A 63 -1.19 -12.10 -5.30
CA SER A 63 -2.29 -12.85 -4.66
C SER A 63 -2.51 -12.39 -3.21
N ALA A 64 -1.43 -12.10 -2.47
CA ALA A 64 -1.51 -11.60 -1.09
C ALA A 64 -2.03 -10.16 -0.99
N LEU A 65 -1.79 -9.31 -2.02
CA LEU A 65 -2.38 -7.97 -2.11
C LEU A 65 -3.88 -8.03 -2.40
N GLY A 66 -4.31 -9.02 -3.18
CA GLY A 66 -5.68 -9.18 -3.63
C GLY A 66 -6.15 -8.04 -4.52
N GLU A 67 -7.42 -8.08 -4.88
CA GLU A 67 -8.05 -7.07 -5.75
C GLU A 67 -8.50 -5.82 -4.96
N LYS A 68 -8.53 -5.90 -3.62
CA LYS A 68 -9.06 -4.84 -2.74
C LYS A 68 -8.01 -3.83 -2.26
N PHE A 69 -7.02 -3.52 -3.10
CA PHE A 69 -5.94 -2.60 -2.74
C PHE A 69 -6.24 -1.16 -3.16
N CYS A 70 -6.21 -0.23 -2.20
CA CYS A 70 -6.39 1.19 -2.49
C CYS A 70 -5.11 1.81 -3.07
N HIS A 71 -5.21 2.36 -4.29
CA HIS A 71 -4.10 3.03 -4.99
C HIS A 71 -3.86 4.49 -4.56
N ARG A 72 -4.65 5.03 -3.64
CA ARG A 72 -4.55 6.40 -3.12
C ARG A 72 -4.62 7.49 -4.19
N CYS A 73 -5.38 7.25 -5.23
CA CYS A 73 -5.58 8.19 -6.33
C CYS A 73 -6.55 9.33 -5.99
N GLU A 74 -7.28 9.22 -4.85
CA GLU A 74 -8.18 10.21 -4.28
C GLU A 74 -9.40 10.58 -5.15
N TYR A 75 -9.70 9.83 -6.23
CA TYR A 75 -10.91 10.09 -7.03
C TYR A 75 -12.21 9.93 -6.23
N CYS A 76 -12.20 9.18 -5.14
CA CYS A 76 -13.32 9.06 -4.22
C CYS A 76 -13.52 10.29 -3.32
N MET A 77 -12.61 11.27 -3.37
CA MET A 77 -12.68 12.49 -2.58
C MET A 77 -13.18 13.68 -3.41
N PRO A 78 -13.73 14.73 -2.78
CA PRO A 78 -14.12 14.79 -1.37
C PRO A 78 -15.33 13.91 -1.05
N CYS A 79 -15.41 13.40 0.19
CA CYS A 79 -16.63 12.80 0.70
C CYS A 79 -17.50 13.89 1.35
N GLU A 80 -18.73 14.06 0.90
CA GLU A 80 -19.66 15.07 1.43
C GLU A 80 -19.94 14.92 2.93
N GLN A 81 -19.78 13.70 3.46
CA GLN A 81 -19.93 13.41 4.88
C GLN A 81 -18.61 13.56 5.67
N GLY A 82 -17.53 14.03 5.04
CA GLY A 82 -16.26 14.25 5.71
C GLY A 82 -15.44 13.00 6.02
N VAL A 83 -15.79 11.83 5.46
CA VAL A 83 -15.04 10.58 5.68
C VAL A 83 -13.69 10.66 4.97
N GLN A 84 -12.61 10.42 5.72
CA GLN A 84 -11.23 10.43 5.20
C GLN A 84 -10.86 9.08 4.56
N ILE A 85 -11.54 8.73 3.47
CA ILE A 85 -11.52 7.42 2.82
C ILE A 85 -10.10 6.88 2.58
N PRO A 86 -9.17 7.60 1.90
CA PRO A 86 -7.84 7.07 1.62
C PRO A 86 -7.04 6.73 2.88
N SER A 87 -7.19 7.54 3.93
CA SER A 87 -6.51 7.32 5.22
C SER A 87 -7.03 6.07 5.93
N VAL A 88 -8.34 5.84 5.91
CA VAL A 88 -8.95 4.63 6.47
C VAL A 88 -8.46 3.38 5.73
N LEU A 89 -8.46 3.41 4.39
CA LEU A 89 -8.03 2.27 3.57
C LEU A 89 -6.53 1.99 3.67
N MET A 90 -5.74 2.94 4.15
CA MET A 90 -4.30 2.78 4.39
C MET A 90 -3.95 2.11 5.72
N PHE A 91 -4.92 1.86 6.59
CA PHE A 91 -4.69 1.35 7.95
C PHE A 91 -3.82 0.09 7.98
N GLN A 92 -4.16 -0.94 7.22
CA GLN A 92 -3.43 -2.21 7.26
C GLN A 92 -1.96 -2.06 6.82
N ALA A 93 -1.70 -1.19 5.84
CA ALA A 93 -0.33 -0.88 5.41
C ALA A 93 0.43 -0.06 6.46
N ALA A 94 -0.24 0.86 7.14
CA ALA A 94 0.33 1.65 8.22
C ALA A 94 0.66 0.78 9.44
N ALA A 95 -0.24 -0.13 9.83
CA ALA A 95 -0.05 -1.03 10.97
C ALA A 95 1.16 -1.97 10.81
N LYS A 96 1.54 -2.29 9.57
CA LYS A 96 2.75 -3.09 9.27
C LYS A 96 4.05 -2.29 9.32
N ARG A 97 4.01 -0.95 9.30
CA ARG A 97 5.17 -0.07 9.11
C ARG A 97 5.48 0.82 10.30
N LEU A 98 4.46 1.21 11.05
CA LEU A 98 4.54 2.19 12.12
C LEU A 98 4.34 1.54 13.48
N SER A 99 4.82 2.20 14.52
CA SER A 99 4.45 1.85 15.90
C SER A 99 2.94 2.06 16.12
N ARG A 100 2.41 1.45 17.16
CA ARG A 100 0.99 1.56 17.50
C ARG A 100 0.57 3.01 17.77
N GLU A 101 1.40 3.76 18.48
CA GLU A 101 1.21 5.19 18.74
C GLU A 101 1.21 5.98 17.44
N GLY A 102 2.13 5.66 16.53
CA GLY A 102 2.22 6.28 15.20
C GLY A 102 0.96 6.04 14.38
N VAL A 103 0.41 4.82 14.40
CA VAL A 103 -0.85 4.48 13.72
C VAL A 103 -2.00 5.25 14.33
N LYS A 104 -2.14 5.24 15.67
CA LYS A 104 -3.20 5.98 16.37
C LYS A 104 -3.16 7.47 16.09
N GLY A 105 -1.97 8.06 16.13
CA GLY A 105 -1.77 9.50 15.88
C GLY A 105 -2.10 9.91 14.45
N TRP A 106 -1.77 9.06 13.47
CA TRP A 106 -1.96 9.38 12.05
C TRP A 106 -3.36 9.01 11.54
N ILE A 107 -3.85 7.83 11.88
CA ILE A 107 -5.09 7.27 11.29
C ILE A 107 -6.29 7.39 12.23
N GLY A 108 -6.09 7.62 13.53
CA GLY A 108 -7.16 7.62 14.52
C GLY A 108 -8.34 8.52 14.14
N LYS A 109 -8.06 9.78 13.77
CA LYS A 109 -9.12 10.72 13.34
C LYS A 109 -9.84 10.26 12.06
N ALA A 110 -9.13 9.61 11.15
CA ALA A 110 -9.74 9.06 9.96
C ALA A 110 -10.69 7.90 10.30
N MET A 111 -10.32 7.05 11.26
CA MET A 111 -11.19 5.97 11.73
C MET A 111 -12.46 6.50 12.43
N GLU A 112 -12.33 7.56 13.21
CA GLU A 112 -13.49 8.24 13.83
C GLU A 112 -14.48 8.78 12.77
N SER A 113 -13.96 9.28 11.63
CA SER A 113 -14.78 9.80 10.55
C SER A 113 -15.65 8.75 9.86
N VAL A 114 -15.32 7.46 9.98
CA VAL A 114 -16.09 6.36 9.36
C VAL A 114 -17.53 6.33 9.89
N GLY A 115 -17.75 6.73 11.16
CA GLY A 115 -19.09 6.83 11.74
C GLY A 115 -20.02 7.83 11.04
N GLN A 116 -19.49 8.73 10.22
CA GLN A 116 -20.25 9.70 9.43
C GLN A 116 -20.73 9.13 8.09
N CYS A 117 -20.28 7.93 7.71
CA CYS A 117 -20.62 7.31 6.44
C CYS A 117 -22.11 6.94 6.39
N ILE A 118 -22.85 7.51 5.43
CA ILE A 118 -24.27 7.20 5.16
C ILE A 118 -24.45 6.14 4.08
N GLU A 119 -23.38 5.49 3.65
CA GLU A 119 -23.38 4.42 2.64
C GLU A 119 -24.02 4.82 1.29
N CYS A 120 -23.88 6.07 0.87
CA CYS A 120 -24.45 6.56 -0.40
C CYS A 120 -23.86 5.90 -1.64
N GLY A 121 -22.70 5.22 -1.55
CA GLY A 121 -22.08 4.50 -2.65
C GLY A 121 -21.30 5.36 -3.66
N GLU A 122 -21.34 6.70 -3.59
CA GLU A 122 -20.69 7.59 -4.54
C GLU A 122 -19.17 7.36 -4.65
N CYS A 123 -18.52 7.10 -3.51
CA CYS A 123 -17.07 6.84 -3.48
C CYS A 123 -16.69 5.58 -4.28
N GLY A 124 -17.53 4.54 -4.25
CA GLY A 124 -17.36 3.34 -5.07
C GLY A 124 -17.53 3.62 -6.56
N GLN A 125 -18.53 4.43 -6.94
CA GLN A 125 -18.77 4.82 -8.34
C GLN A 125 -17.62 5.66 -8.90
N LYS A 126 -17.01 6.52 -8.07
CA LYS A 126 -15.85 7.35 -8.45
C LYS A 126 -14.53 6.55 -8.49
N CYS A 127 -14.51 5.31 -7.96
CA CYS A 127 -13.28 4.52 -7.88
C CYS A 127 -12.98 3.83 -9.22
N PRO A 128 -11.85 4.16 -9.91
CA PRO A 128 -11.51 3.53 -11.19
C PRO A 128 -11.13 2.05 -11.06
N TYR A 129 -10.96 1.56 -9.83
CA TYR A 129 -10.64 0.17 -9.52
C TYR A 129 -11.85 -0.62 -9.00
N ASN A 130 -13.04 -0.04 -9.04
CA ASN A 130 -14.29 -0.67 -8.58
C ASN A 130 -14.22 -1.24 -7.15
N LEU A 131 -13.49 -0.57 -6.26
CA LEU A 131 -13.38 -1.03 -4.87
C LEU A 131 -14.70 -0.91 -4.14
N PRO A 132 -15.11 -1.91 -3.36
CA PRO A 132 -16.28 -1.84 -2.49
C PRO A 132 -15.95 -0.97 -1.25
N ILE A 133 -15.81 0.35 -1.47
CA ILE A 133 -15.26 1.27 -0.46
C ILE A 133 -16.07 1.26 0.82
N SER A 134 -17.39 1.25 0.77
CA SER A 134 -18.26 1.23 1.97
C SER A 134 -17.97 0.01 2.85
N ASP A 135 -17.80 -1.17 2.24
CA ASP A 135 -17.49 -2.39 2.99
C ASP A 135 -16.06 -2.35 3.56
N LEU A 136 -15.10 -1.85 2.75
CA LEU A 136 -13.72 -1.70 3.17
C LEU A 136 -13.54 -0.71 4.32
N LEU A 137 -14.37 0.34 4.40
CA LEU A 137 -14.36 1.28 5.52
C LEU A 137 -14.78 0.57 6.81
N LYS A 138 -15.85 -0.23 6.78
CA LYS A 138 -16.33 -1.01 7.92
C LYS A 138 -15.31 -2.06 8.37
N GLU A 139 -14.76 -2.80 7.41
CA GLU A 139 -13.73 -3.82 7.65
C GLU A 139 -12.50 -3.21 8.32
N ASN A 140 -11.96 -2.12 7.77
CA ASN A 140 -10.79 -1.46 8.35
C ASN A 140 -11.07 -0.85 9.72
N LEU A 141 -12.25 -0.30 9.96
CA LEU A 141 -12.65 0.19 11.28
C LEU A 141 -12.70 -0.96 12.31
N ALA A 142 -13.28 -2.11 11.95
CA ALA A 142 -13.33 -3.27 12.82
C ALA A 142 -11.93 -3.79 13.17
N LEU A 143 -11.05 -3.92 12.18
CA LEU A 143 -9.66 -4.30 12.36
C LEU A 143 -8.87 -3.29 13.22
N TYR A 144 -9.08 -2.00 12.99
CA TYR A 144 -8.47 -0.93 13.80
C TYR A 144 -8.89 -1.01 15.25
N ASN A 145 -10.17 -1.24 15.53
CA ASN A 145 -10.68 -1.36 16.88
C ASN A 145 -10.07 -2.55 17.64
N GLN A 146 -9.84 -3.68 16.97
CA GLN A 146 -9.13 -4.82 17.53
C GLN A 146 -7.65 -4.47 17.78
N TYR A 147 -6.98 -3.88 16.79
CA TYR A 147 -5.60 -3.43 16.88
C TYR A 147 -5.37 -2.41 18.01
N ALA A 148 -6.30 -1.49 18.22
CA ALA A 148 -6.19 -0.46 19.25
C ALA A 148 -6.37 -0.98 20.69
N ARG A 149 -7.04 -2.14 20.87
CA ARG A 149 -7.26 -2.79 22.17
C ARG A 149 -6.15 -3.76 22.57
N SER A 150 -5.45 -4.35 21.60
CA SER A 150 -4.34 -5.28 21.81
C SER A 150 -3.05 -4.56 22.23
#